data_b46fe033b0331bbb847cec4af4ec7e36
#
_entry.id   b46fe033b0331bbb847cec4af4ec7e36
#
_cell.length_a   1.000
_cell.length_b   1.000
_cell.length_c   1.000
_cell.angle_alpha   90.00
_cell.angle_beta   90.00
_cell.angle_gamma   90.00
#
_symmetry.space_group_name_H-M   'P 1'
#
loop_
_entity.id
_entity.type
_entity.pdbx_description
1 polymer ?
#
loop_
_entity_poly.entity_id
_entity_poly.type
_entity_poly.pdbx_seq_one_letter_code
_entity_poly.pdbx_strand_id
1 'polypeptide(L)'
;MNRFLKPVLYSLVFLSVAITPVYAIDNSDEIERIVDQRISEYLNSDDFDRVVEASINRYIAKQNEARADRERQALEQAAKNLAAVDPARDHIRGREDADFTLIEYSDYECPFCKRFHTTAIEFVEKHPEVNWVYRHFPLDFHNPGAQAQAEASECAAAVGGSDAFWQFSDLIYERTTSNGKGFPVENLVPLAEEIGLDRGAFIACITERRFKGKVEADYQNGVASGVNGTPGNFLRDNRNGNVIPVSGAQPLQNLEQILSQMKEAR
;
A
#
# COMPACT_ATOMS: atom_id res chain seq x y z
N MET A 1 26.18 -63.57 -100.14
CA MET A 1 24.78 -63.76 -99.73
C MET A 1 24.21 -62.41 -99.34
N ASN A 2 23.45 -61.79 -100.21
CA ASN A 2 22.90 -60.43 -100.11
C ASN A 2 21.72 -60.36 -99.17
N ARG A 3 21.67 -59.40 -98.27
CA ARG A 3 20.43 -58.93 -97.71
C ARG A 3 20.37 -57.38 -97.82
N PHE A 4 19.40 -56.95 -98.60
CA PHE A 4 19.01 -55.55 -98.85
C PHE A 4 18.39 -54.95 -97.59
N LEU A 5 18.91 -53.80 -97.14
CA LEU A 5 18.22 -52.94 -96.20
C LEU A 5 17.54 -51.82 -96.97
N LYS A 6 16.25 -51.73 -96.82
CA LYS A 6 15.43 -50.59 -97.30
C LYS A 6 15.59 -49.39 -96.36
N PRO A 7 15.70 -48.18 -96.89
CA PRO A 7 15.72 -47.00 -96.07
C PRO A 7 14.27 -46.63 -95.61
N VAL A 8 14.09 -46.49 -94.31
CA VAL A 8 12.87 -45.94 -93.72
C VAL A 8 13.01 -44.42 -93.69
N LEU A 9 12.16 -43.72 -94.50
CA LEU A 9 12.03 -42.27 -94.45
C LEU A 9 11.28 -41.85 -93.17
N TYR A 10 11.97 -41.19 -92.23
CA TYR A 10 11.32 -40.56 -91.11
C TYR A 10 10.86 -39.12 -91.51
N SER A 11 9.55 -38.95 -91.63
CA SER A 11 8.93 -37.69 -91.86
C SER A 11 8.92 -36.93 -90.53
N LEU A 12 9.79 -35.92 -90.34
CA LEU A 12 9.77 -35.00 -89.19
C LEU A 12 8.61 -34.06 -89.35
N VAL A 13 7.54 -34.28 -88.54
CA VAL A 13 6.46 -33.33 -88.38
C VAL A 13 6.95 -32.33 -87.34
N PHE A 14 7.28 -31.11 -87.76
CA PHE A 14 7.51 -29.97 -86.89
C PHE A 14 6.17 -29.50 -86.37
N LEU A 15 5.87 -29.85 -85.11
CA LEU A 15 4.77 -29.28 -84.37
C LEU A 15 5.24 -27.92 -83.89
N SER A 16 4.84 -26.86 -84.56
CA SER A 16 5.04 -25.46 -84.08
C SER A 16 4.13 -25.23 -82.88
N VAL A 17 4.66 -25.39 -81.64
CA VAL A 17 3.99 -24.92 -80.47
C VAL A 17 4.07 -23.39 -80.49
N ALA A 18 2.97 -22.77 -80.77
CA ALA A 18 2.81 -21.31 -80.54
C ALA A 18 2.87 -21.03 -79.07
N ILE A 19 4.00 -20.55 -78.56
CA ILE A 19 4.13 -20.01 -77.21
C ILE A 19 3.42 -18.69 -77.25
N THR A 20 2.17 -18.68 -76.83
CA THR A 20 1.48 -17.41 -76.51
C THR A 20 2.15 -16.81 -75.27
N PRO A 21 2.60 -15.56 -75.32
CA PRO A 21 3.15 -14.91 -74.14
C PRO A 21 2.06 -14.88 -73.08
N VAL A 22 2.29 -15.55 -71.95
CA VAL A 22 1.53 -15.35 -70.78
C VAL A 22 1.84 -13.93 -70.32
N TYR A 23 0.98 -13.00 -70.61
CA TYR A 23 1.01 -11.70 -70.01
C TYR A 23 0.79 -11.93 -68.52
N ALA A 24 1.85 -11.74 -67.71
CA ALA A 24 1.70 -11.56 -66.29
C ALA A 24 0.81 -10.31 -66.10
N ILE A 25 -0.44 -10.54 -65.78
CA ILE A 25 -1.34 -9.44 -65.38
C ILE A 25 -0.73 -8.94 -64.08
N ASP A 26 -0.18 -7.75 -64.10
CA ASP A 26 0.26 -7.06 -62.89
C ASP A 26 -1.01 -6.65 -62.12
N ASN A 27 -1.49 -7.55 -61.30
CA ASN A 27 -2.69 -7.36 -60.45
C ASN A 27 -2.30 -6.75 -59.08
N SER A 28 -1.12 -6.19 -58.92
CA SER A 28 -0.65 -5.64 -57.64
C SER A 28 -1.64 -4.62 -57.07
N ASP A 29 -2.07 -3.69 -57.93
CA ASP A 29 -3.02 -2.64 -57.50
C ASP A 29 -4.42 -3.21 -57.14
N GLU A 30 -4.87 -4.23 -57.87
CA GLU A 30 -6.15 -4.89 -57.57
C GLU A 30 -6.08 -5.74 -56.30
N ILE A 31 -4.94 -6.45 -56.09
CA ILE A 31 -4.72 -7.18 -54.85
C ILE A 31 -4.65 -6.25 -53.67
N GLU A 32 -3.89 -5.13 -53.80
CA GLU A 32 -3.78 -4.11 -52.73
C GLU A 32 -5.16 -3.53 -52.34
N ARG A 33 -5.95 -3.18 -53.35
CA ARG A 33 -7.31 -2.67 -53.13
C ARG A 33 -8.22 -3.72 -52.42
N ILE A 34 -8.16 -4.98 -52.81
CA ILE A 34 -8.94 -6.06 -52.20
C ILE A 34 -8.48 -6.30 -50.76
N VAL A 35 -7.16 -6.27 -50.50
CA VAL A 35 -6.60 -6.42 -49.17
C VAL A 35 -7.02 -5.29 -48.26
N ASP A 36 -6.91 -4.02 -48.72
CA ASP A 36 -7.32 -2.85 -47.97
C ASP A 36 -8.82 -2.86 -47.66
N GLN A 37 -9.64 -3.24 -48.63
CA GLN A 37 -11.08 -3.40 -48.42
C GLN A 37 -11.36 -4.45 -47.33
N ARG A 38 -10.73 -5.63 -47.39
CA ARG A 38 -10.92 -6.71 -46.40
C ARG A 38 -10.41 -6.34 -45.01
N ILE A 39 -9.28 -5.64 -44.93
CA ILE A 39 -8.78 -5.10 -43.68
C ILE A 39 -9.77 -4.10 -43.08
N SER A 40 -10.28 -3.16 -43.92
CA SER A 40 -11.26 -2.17 -43.48
C SER A 40 -12.59 -2.82 -43.02
N GLU A 41 -13.09 -3.80 -43.76
CA GLU A 41 -14.28 -4.58 -43.38
C GLU A 41 -14.08 -5.30 -42.02
N TYR A 42 -12.92 -5.92 -41.82
CA TYR A 42 -12.57 -6.60 -40.55
C TYR A 42 -12.44 -5.63 -39.40
N LEU A 43 -11.73 -4.51 -39.58
CA LEU A 43 -11.52 -3.49 -38.52
C LEU A 43 -12.83 -2.80 -38.07
N ASN A 44 -13.85 -2.81 -38.95
CA ASN A 44 -15.17 -2.27 -38.65
C ASN A 44 -16.22 -3.35 -38.31
N SER A 45 -15.77 -4.58 -38.01
CA SER A 45 -16.65 -5.69 -37.72
C SER A 45 -16.80 -5.93 -36.22
N ASP A 46 -17.95 -6.46 -35.81
CA ASP A 46 -18.19 -6.94 -34.43
C ASP A 46 -17.17 -8.02 -33.99
N ASP A 47 -16.57 -8.74 -34.93
CA ASP A 47 -15.53 -9.73 -34.65
C ASP A 47 -14.25 -9.07 -34.18
N PHE A 48 -13.84 -7.97 -34.80
CA PHE A 48 -12.70 -7.18 -34.35
C PHE A 48 -12.95 -6.58 -32.97
N ASP A 49 -14.11 -5.99 -32.77
CA ASP A 49 -14.50 -5.42 -31.47
C ASP A 49 -14.45 -6.48 -30.37
N ARG A 50 -14.96 -7.67 -30.60
CA ARG A 50 -14.88 -8.80 -29.66
C ARG A 50 -13.45 -9.22 -29.35
N VAL A 51 -12.56 -9.26 -30.35
CA VAL A 51 -11.15 -9.61 -30.17
C VAL A 51 -10.43 -8.54 -29.35
N VAL A 52 -10.67 -7.25 -29.63
CA VAL A 52 -10.12 -6.13 -28.90
C VAL A 52 -10.61 -6.14 -27.44
N GLU A 53 -11.90 -6.28 -27.23
CA GLU A 53 -12.51 -6.34 -25.89
C GLU A 53 -11.95 -7.50 -25.07
N ALA A 54 -11.87 -8.70 -25.65
CA ALA A 54 -11.28 -9.87 -25.00
C ALA A 54 -9.79 -9.65 -24.66
N SER A 55 -9.06 -8.93 -25.50
CA SER A 55 -7.64 -8.62 -25.29
C SER A 55 -7.46 -7.58 -24.17
N ILE A 56 -8.31 -6.56 -24.13
CA ILE A 56 -8.35 -5.56 -23.05
C ILE A 56 -8.69 -6.24 -21.73
N ASN A 57 -9.72 -7.09 -21.72
CA ASN A 57 -10.14 -7.80 -20.50
C ASN A 57 -9.02 -8.71 -19.97
N ARG A 58 -8.31 -9.44 -20.84
CA ARG A 58 -7.13 -10.24 -20.45
C ARG A 58 -6.00 -9.37 -19.88
N TYR A 59 -5.75 -8.21 -20.51
CA TYR A 59 -4.74 -7.27 -20.03
C TYR A 59 -5.10 -6.72 -18.65
N ILE A 60 -6.35 -6.30 -18.46
CA ILE A 60 -6.85 -5.80 -17.16
C ILE A 60 -6.75 -6.90 -16.09
N ALA A 61 -7.19 -8.13 -16.41
CA ALA A 61 -7.11 -9.25 -15.48
C ALA A 61 -5.65 -9.52 -15.05
N LYS A 62 -4.71 -9.54 -15.99
CA LYS A 62 -3.27 -9.71 -15.70
C LYS A 62 -2.70 -8.56 -14.86
N GLN A 63 -3.12 -7.32 -15.10
CA GLN A 63 -2.71 -6.17 -14.27
C GLN A 63 -3.26 -6.27 -12.85
N ASN A 64 -4.52 -6.67 -12.71
CA ASN A 64 -5.16 -6.85 -11.40
C ASN A 64 -4.49 -7.97 -10.60
N GLU A 65 -4.18 -9.11 -11.22
CA GLU A 65 -3.43 -10.21 -10.60
C GLU A 65 -2.04 -9.76 -10.14
N ALA A 66 -1.28 -9.11 -11.03
CA ALA A 66 0.05 -8.59 -10.70
C ALA A 66 0.02 -7.50 -9.60
N ARG A 67 -1.09 -6.73 -9.51
CA ARG A 67 -1.31 -5.77 -8.44
C ARG A 67 -1.59 -6.49 -7.12
N ALA A 68 -2.50 -7.45 -7.13
CA ALA A 68 -2.83 -8.24 -5.94
C ALA A 68 -1.62 -9.00 -5.38
N ASP A 69 -0.77 -9.55 -6.26
CA ASP A 69 0.47 -10.22 -5.86
C ASP A 69 1.47 -9.23 -5.20
N ARG A 70 1.62 -8.03 -5.77
CA ARG A 70 2.49 -6.99 -5.17
C ARG A 70 1.95 -6.53 -3.82
N GLU A 71 0.64 -6.33 -3.72
CA GLU A 71 -0.01 -5.97 -2.46
C GLU A 71 0.21 -7.07 -1.41
N ARG A 72 0.01 -8.35 -1.76
CA ARG A 72 0.26 -9.47 -0.85
C ARG A 72 1.73 -9.51 -0.39
N GLN A 73 2.70 -9.39 -1.31
CA GLN A 73 4.12 -9.37 -0.96
C GLN A 73 4.48 -8.19 -0.06
N ALA A 74 3.91 -7.01 -0.32
CA ALA A 74 4.11 -5.83 0.52
C ALA A 74 3.54 -6.03 1.93
N LEU A 75 2.36 -6.68 2.05
CA LEU A 75 1.75 -7.04 3.32
C LEU A 75 2.61 -8.03 4.11
N GLU A 76 3.10 -9.08 3.47
CA GLU A 76 3.98 -10.07 4.08
C GLU A 76 5.29 -9.42 4.57
N GLN A 77 5.85 -8.50 3.78
CA GLN A 77 7.07 -7.79 4.16
C GLN A 77 6.82 -6.81 5.31
N ALA A 78 5.70 -6.08 5.27
CA ALA A 78 5.29 -5.20 6.36
C ALA A 78 5.12 -5.97 7.68
N ALA A 79 4.43 -7.10 7.64
CA ALA A 79 4.23 -7.96 8.81
C ALA A 79 5.55 -8.50 9.39
N LYS A 80 6.53 -8.82 8.55
CA LYS A 80 7.86 -9.29 9.00
C LYS A 80 8.68 -8.19 9.66
N ASN A 81 8.55 -6.94 9.18
CA ASN A 81 9.33 -5.81 9.69
C ASN A 81 8.68 -5.14 10.90
N LEU A 82 7.35 -5.32 11.07
CA LEU A 82 6.62 -4.73 12.18
C LEU A 82 7.17 -5.25 13.51
N ALA A 83 7.75 -4.36 14.30
CA ALA A 83 8.29 -4.72 15.59
C ALA A 83 7.18 -5.33 16.48
N ALA A 84 7.52 -6.39 17.20
CA ALA A 84 6.62 -6.96 18.17
C ALA A 84 6.22 -5.92 19.23
N VAL A 85 5.01 -6.06 19.76
CA VAL A 85 4.56 -5.24 20.89
C VAL A 85 5.36 -5.66 22.12
N ASP A 86 5.97 -4.68 22.76
CA ASP A 86 6.76 -4.86 23.98
C ASP A 86 6.25 -3.90 25.07
N PRO A 87 5.58 -4.40 26.12
CA PRO A 87 5.07 -3.54 27.19
C PRO A 87 6.14 -2.72 27.92
N ALA A 88 7.42 -3.13 27.83
CA ALA A 88 8.53 -2.33 28.40
C ALA A 88 8.88 -1.11 27.54
N ARG A 89 8.43 -1.06 26.29
CA ARG A 89 8.75 -0.01 25.32
C ARG A 89 7.50 0.73 24.82
N ASP A 90 6.45 -0.04 24.55
CA ASP A 90 5.23 0.49 23.93
C ASP A 90 4.22 0.93 25.01
N HIS A 91 3.53 2.04 24.76
CA HIS A 91 2.41 2.47 25.58
C HIS A 91 1.13 1.79 25.12
N ILE A 92 0.52 0.98 26.00
CA ILE A 92 -0.65 0.17 25.71
C ILE A 92 -1.88 0.79 26.34
N ARG A 93 -2.92 1.07 25.54
CA ARG A 93 -4.26 1.40 26.03
C ARG A 93 -5.15 0.19 25.87
N GLY A 94 -5.82 -0.21 26.95
CA GLY A 94 -6.60 -1.44 27.04
C GLY A 94 -5.86 -2.55 27.79
N ARG A 95 -6.27 -3.79 27.62
CA ARG A 95 -5.69 -4.93 28.33
C ARG A 95 -4.35 -5.34 27.70
N GLU A 96 -3.31 -5.53 28.49
CA GLU A 96 -2.00 -5.99 27.99
C GLU A 96 -2.09 -7.37 27.33
N ASP A 97 -2.96 -8.26 27.85
CA ASP A 97 -3.19 -9.63 27.38
C ASP A 97 -4.31 -9.74 26.33
N ALA A 98 -4.64 -8.65 25.64
CA ALA A 98 -5.65 -8.64 24.60
C ALA A 98 -5.31 -9.57 23.43
N ASP A 99 -6.33 -10.17 22.83
CA ASP A 99 -6.19 -11.10 21.70
C ASP A 99 -5.66 -10.41 20.42
N PHE A 100 -5.97 -9.11 20.28
CA PHE A 100 -5.59 -8.30 19.14
C PHE A 100 -4.94 -7.01 19.59
N THR A 101 -4.07 -6.45 18.76
CA THR A 101 -3.47 -5.12 18.97
C THR A 101 -3.66 -4.27 17.74
N LEU A 102 -4.26 -3.08 17.92
CA LEU A 102 -4.17 -1.98 16.98
C LEU A 102 -2.84 -1.27 17.19
N ILE A 103 -1.91 -1.34 16.24
CA ILE A 103 -0.64 -0.63 16.28
C ILE A 103 -0.75 0.58 15.35
N GLU A 104 -0.61 1.78 15.90
CA GLU A 104 -0.69 3.03 15.17
C GLU A 104 0.66 3.73 15.12
N TYR A 105 1.11 4.09 13.92
CA TYR A 105 2.19 5.04 13.69
C TYR A 105 1.57 6.41 13.44
N SER A 106 1.82 7.35 14.33
CA SER A 106 1.04 8.57 14.45
C SER A 106 1.90 9.82 14.59
N ASP A 107 1.27 10.96 14.27
CA ASP A 107 1.87 12.30 14.35
C ASP A 107 0.85 13.24 15.00
N TYR A 108 1.21 13.88 16.12
CA TYR A 108 0.34 14.78 16.88
C TYR A 108 -0.14 16.01 16.10
N GLU A 109 0.61 16.40 15.06
CA GLU A 109 0.26 17.53 14.20
C GLU A 109 -0.50 17.11 12.93
N CYS A 110 -0.76 15.81 12.74
CA CYS A 110 -1.52 15.32 11.61
C CYS A 110 -3.03 15.43 11.87
N PRO A 111 -3.81 16.15 11.04
CA PRO A 111 -5.26 16.28 11.23
C PRO A 111 -6.01 14.96 11.09
N PHE A 112 -5.47 14.03 10.31
CA PHE A 112 -6.03 12.69 10.18
C PHE A 112 -5.78 11.85 11.42
N CYS A 113 -4.60 11.98 12.08
CA CYS A 113 -4.32 11.33 13.35
C CYS A 113 -5.22 11.86 14.46
N LYS A 114 -5.42 13.18 14.54
CA LYS A 114 -6.38 13.80 15.48
C LYS A 114 -7.77 13.16 15.35
N ARG A 115 -8.27 13.01 14.12
CA ARG A 115 -9.58 12.39 13.89
C ARG A 115 -9.57 10.91 14.26
N PHE A 116 -8.49 10.19 13.89
CA PHE A 116 -8.38 8.76 14.15
C PHE A 116 -8.24 8.44 15.63
N HIS A 117 -7.61 9.31 16.42
CA HIS A 117 -7.43 9.15 17.86
C HIS A 117 -8.78 8.89 18.57
N THR A 118 -9.81 9.68 18.27
CA THR A 118 -11.17 9.46 18.80
C THR A 118 -11.74 8.10 18.37
N THR A 119 -11.52 7.71 17.10
CA THR A 119 -11.99 6.43 16.58
C THR A 119 -11.28 5.25 17.26
N ALA A 120 -9.96 5.36 17.50
CA ALA A 120 -9.18 4.33 18.17
C ALA A 120 -9.60 4.14 19.64
N ILE A 121 -9.87 5.24 20.35
CA ILE A 121 -10.46 5.18 21.71
C ILE A 121 -11.77 4.41 21.69
N GLU A 122 -12.71 4.81 20.83
CA GLU A 122 -14.02 4.17 20.71
C GLU A 122 -13.90 2.66 20.34
N PHE A 123 -12.94 2.34 19.46
CA PHE A 123 -12.71 0.96 19.03
C PHE A 123 -12.27 0.07 20.19
N VAL A 124 -11.27 0.49 21.00
CA VAL A 124 -10.78 -0.34 22.12
C VAL A 124 -11.75 -0.36 23.28
N GLU A 125 -12.56 0.68 23.50
CA GLU A 125 -13.62 0.69 24.50
C GLU A 125 -14.75 -0.29 24.18
N LYS A 126 -15.13 -0.40 22.90
CA LYS A 126 -16.15 -1.34 22.43
C LYS A 126 -15.66 -2.78 22.33
N HIS A 127 -14.36 -2.98 22.14
CA HIS A 127 -13.76 -4.30 21.88
C HIS A 127 -12.67 -4.60 22.90
N PRO A 128 -13.01 -5.08 24.13
CA PRO A 128 -12.04 -5.33 25.19
C PRO A 128 -11.03 -6.43 24.85
N GLU A 129 -11.24 -7.20 23.79
CA GLU A 129 -10.28 -8.13 23.20
C GLU A 129 -9.22 -7.46 22.31
N VAL A 130 -9.31 -6.14 22.10
CA VAL A 130 -8.34 -5.33 21.36
C VAL A 130 -7.68 -4.35 22.30
N ASN A 131 -6.37 -4.21 22.24
CA ASN A 131 -5.65 -3.10 22.82
C ASN A 131 -5.05 -2.20 21.73
N TRP A 132 -4.58 -1.04 22.12
CA TRP A 132 -4.01 -0.05 21.22
C TRP A 132 -2.61 0.35 21.66
N VAL A 133 -1.66 0.29 20.70
CA VAL A 133 -0.28 0.72 20.84
C VAL A 133 -0.04 1.93 19.94
N TYR A 134 0.51 2.98 20.53
CA TYR A 134 0.89 4.20 19.84
C TYR A 134 2.40 4.20 19.59
N ARG A 135 2.82 4.44 18.33
CA ARG A 135 4.22 4.61 17.92
C ARG A 135 4.39 5.93 17.17
N HIS A 136 5.51 6.58 17.39
CA HIS A 136 5.76 7.90 16.82
C HIS A 136 6.16 7.83 15.35
N PHE A 137 5.54 8.70 14.54
CA PHE A 137 5.90 8.87 13.13
C PHE A 137 5.79 10.35 12.73
N PRO A 138 6.60 11.26 13.36
CA PRO A 138 6.54 12.68 13.08
C PRO A 138 6.93 12.96 11.63
N LEU A 139 6.03 13.61 10.88
CA LEU A 139 6.26 13.97 9.48
C LEU A 139 7.15 15.21 9.41
N ASP A 140 8.12 15.23 8.51
CA ASP A 140 9.09 16.31 8.39
C ASP A 140 8.46 17.69 8.21
N PHE A 141 7.38 17.78 7.43
CA PHE A 141 6.68 19.03 7.18
C PHE A 141 5.79 19.52 8.35
N HIS A 142 5.66 18.71 9.40
CA HIS A 142 5.04 19.09 10.68
C HIS A 142 6.06 19.49 11.78
N ASN A 143 7.35 19.40 11.45
CA ASN A 143 8.39 19.79 12.39
C ASN A 143 8.52 21.33 12.49
N PRO A 144 8.95 21.88 13.66
CA PRO A 144 9.45 21.16 14.83
C PRO A 144 8.35 20.65 15.79
N GLY A 145 7.08 20.99 15.60
CA GLY A 145 6.00 20.65 16.53
C GLY A 145 5.84 19.14 16.74
N ALA A 146 5.72 18.38 15.65
CA ALA A 146 5.50 16.94 15.71
C ALA A 146 6.62 16.19 16.46
N GLN A 147 7.88 16.51 16.19
CA GLN A 147 9.02 15.88 16.87
C GLN A 147 9.07 16.27 18.35
N ALA A 148 8.84 17.54 18.68
CA ALA A 148 8.86 18.01 20.07
C ALA A 148 7.73 17.37 20.90
N GLN A 149 6.54 17.24 20.34
CA GLN A 149 5.37 16.64 21.01
C GLN A 149 5.58 15.13 21.20
N ALA A 150 6.17 14.45 20.22
CA ALA A 150 6.51 13.03 20.32
C ALA A 150 7.53 12.77 21.45
N GLU A 151 8.61 13.55 21.52
CA GLU A 151 9.59 13.43 22.61
C GLU A 151 8.98 13.80 23.98
N ALA A 152 8.10 14.81 24.01
CA ALA A 152 7.45 15.26 25.23
C ALA A 152 6.47 14.23 25.81
N SER A 153 5.71 13.55 24.97
CA SER A 153 4.79 12.50 25.42
C SER A 153 5.53 11.31 26.04
N GLU A 154 6.71 10.96 25.50
CA GLU A 154 7.60 9.98 26.13
C GLU A 154 8.18 10.48 27.46
N CYS A 155 8.50 11.76 27.55
CA CYS A 155 8.90 12.36 28.82
C CYS A 155 7.76 12.35 29.85
N ALA A 156 6.50 12.54 29.43
CA ALA A 156 5.34 12.40 30.31
C ALA A 156 5.27 10.95 30.87
N ALA A 157 5.47 9.95 30.00
CA ALA A 157 5.55 8.55 30.45
C ALA A 157 6.69 8.29 31.44
N ALA A 158 7.86 8.86 31.17
CA ALA A 158 9.03 8.66 32.07
C ALA A 158 8.85 9.27 33.45
N VAL A 159 8.06 10.35 33.58
CA VAL A 159 7.79 11.02 34.84
C VAL A 159 6.55 10.47 35.57
N GLY A 160 5.51 10.08 34.84
CA GLY A 160 4.21 9.71 35.42
C GLY A 160 3.66 8.33 34.98
N GLY A 161 4.44 7.55 34.22
CA GLY A 161 4.00 6.24 33.76
C GLY A 161 3.13 6.28 32.49
N SER A 162 2.66 5.11 32.05
CA SER A 162 1.88 4.95 30.82
C SER A 162 0.57 5.75 30.83
N ASP A 163 -0.07 5.88 31.98
CA ASP A 163 -1.29 6.70 32.13
C ASP A 163 -1.02 8.18 31.82
N ALA A 164 0.14 8.69 32.24
CA ALA A 164 0.53 10.06 31.95
C ALA A 164 0.84 10.26 30.45
N PHE A 165 1.41 9.27 29.78
CA PHE A 165 1.55 9.28 28.32
C PHE A 165 0.20 9.49 27.62
N TRP A 166 -0.78 8.70 28.01
CA TRP A 166 -2.10 8.75 27.36
C TRP A 166 -2.86 10.04 27.70
N GLN A 167 -2.82 10.50 28.95
CA GLN A 167 -3.44 11.78 29.34
C GLN A 167 -2.80 12.95 28.57
N PHE A 168 -1.48 12.96 28.46
CA PHE A 168 -0.74 13.97 27.72
C PHE A 168 -1.09 13.95 26.22
N SER A 169 -1.14 12.76 25.63
CA SER A 169 -1.50 12.54 24.23
C SER A 169 -2.93 12.97 23.91
N ASP A 170 -3.88 12.58 24.76
CA ASP A 170 -5.29 12.92 24.61
C ASP A 170 -5.50 14.45 24.60
N LEU A 171 -4.84 15.16 25.52
CA LEU A 171 -4.92 16.62 25.61
C LEU A 171 -4.24 17.34 24.45
N ILE A 172 -3.13 16.81 23.93
CA ILE A 172 -2.53 17.36 22.69
C ILE A 172 -3.53 17.22 21.55
N TYR A 173 -4.09 16.01 21.31
CA TYR A 173 -5.03 15.80 20.23
C TYR A 173 -6.33 16.60 20.41
N GLU A 174 -6.82 16.79 21.62
CA GLU A 174 -7.96 17.64 21.89
C GLU A 174 -7.70 19.09 21.45
N ARG A 175 -6.52 19.63 21.76
CA ARG A 175 -6.21 21.07 21.67
C ARG A 175 -5.50 21.48 20.38
N THR A 176 -4.80 20.55 19.72
CA THR A 176 -4.07 20.91 18.49
C THR A 176 -5.01 21.36 17.37
N THR A 177 -4.61 22.40 16.65
CA THR A 177 -5.22 22.79 15.36
C THR A 177 -4.48 22.15 14.17
N SER A 178 -3.50 21.28 14.45
CA SER A 178 -2.72 20.51 13.48
C SER A 178 -1.80 21.32 12.56
N ASN A 179 -1.20 20.63 11.58
CA ASN A 179 -0.35 21.20 10.51
C ASN A 179 0.98 21.81 10.98
N GLY A 180 1.60 21.22 12.00
CA GLY A 180 2.97 21.53 12.45
C GLY A 180 3.08 22.67 13.45
N LYS A 181 2.01 23.42 13.70
CA LYS A 181 1.94 24.52 14.66
C LYS A 181 0.65 24.54 15.47
N GLY A 182 -0.06 23.43 15.47
CA GLY A 182 -1.37 23.33 16.03
C GLY A 182 -1.40 23.33 17.56
N PHE A 183 -0.37 22.72 18.18
CA PHE A 183 -0.12 22.79 19.61
C PHE A 183 1.26 23.41 19.85
N PRO A 184 1.33 24.66 20.39
CA PRO A 184 2.59 25.36 20.60
C PRO A 184 3.55 24.59 21.52
N VAL A 185 4.84 24.51 21.13
CA VAL A 185 5.88 23.77 21.89
C VAL A 185 6.05 24.36 23.30
N GLU A 186 5.89 25.67 23.47
CA GLU A 186 5.91 26.35 24.75
C GLU A 186 4.82 25.90 25.72
N ASN A 187 3.74 25.28 25.22
CA ASN A 187 2.65 24.76 26.02
C ASN A 187 2.87 23.33 26.54
N LEU A 188 3.96 22.65 26.13
CA LEU A 188 4.24 21.27 26.56
C LEU A 188 4.55 21.17 28.06
N VAL A 189 5.30 22.14 28.62
CA VAL A 189 5.58 22.18 30.06
C VAL A 189 4.32 22.52 30.86
N PRO A 190 3.54 23.57 30.53
CA PRO A 190 2.26 23.81 31.17
C PRO A 190 1.30 22.62 31.13
N LEU A 191 1.26 21.87 30.01
CA LEU A 191 0.44 20.68 29.89
C LEU A 191 0.89 19.56 30.84
N ALA A 192 2.20 19.35 30.97
CA ALA A 192 2.75 18.37 31.92
C ALA A 192 2.36 18.74 33.38
N GLU A 193 2.46 20.02 33.74
CA GLU A 193 2.04 20.51 35.08
C GLU A 193 0.53 20.31 35.29
N GLU A 194 -0.30 20.56 34.27
CA GLU A 194 -1.76 20.40 34.32
C GLU A 194 -2.17 18.97 34.68
N ILE A 195 -1.44 17.94 34.13
CA ILE A 195 -1.68 16.53 34.45
C ILE A 195 -0.92 16.07 35.70
N GLY A 196 -0.34 16.98 36.48
CA GLY A 196 0.27 16.72 37.77
C GLY A 196 1.70 16.15 37.70
N LEU A 197 2.42 16.29 36.60
CA LEU A 197 3.80 15.82 36.48
C LEU A 197 4.78 16.81 37.14
N ASP A 198 5.88 16.28 37.67
CA ASP A 198 6.98 17.09 38.20
C ASP A 198 7.60 17.93 37.08
N ARG A 199 7.46 19.28 37.23
CA ARG A 199 7.94 20.26 36.27
C ARG A 199 9.46 20.12 36.02
N GLY A 200 10.25 19.92 37.07
CA GLY A 200 11.70 19.89 36.97
C GLY A 200 12.17 18.64 36.22
N ALA A 201 11.62 17.48 36.57
CA ALA A 201 11.90 16.21 35.90
C ALA A 201 11.47 16.23 34.41
N PHE A 202 10.31 16.83 34.12
CA PHE A 202 9.82 16.94 32.74
C PHE A 202 10.72 17.88 31.89
N ILE A 203 11.05 19.08 32.42
CA ILE A 203 11.95 20.02 31.73
C ILE A 203 13.32 19.39 31.47
N ALA A 204 13.89 18.71 32.46
CA ALA A 204 15.18 18.02 32.29
C ALA A 204 15.09 16.99 31.13
N CYS A 205 14.05 16.17 31.12
CA CYS A 205 13.83 15.16 30.09
C CYS A 205 13.73 15.74 28.68
N ILE A 206 12.90 16.76 28.45
CA ILE A 206 12.75 17.37 27.12
C ILE A 206 13.99 18.15 26.68
N THR A 207 14.71 18.82 27.63
CA THR A 207 15.93 19.57 27.32
C THR A 207 17.07 18.63 26.90
N GLU A 208 17.21 17.49 27.58
CA GLU A 208 18.16 16.43 27.24
C GLU A 208 17.77 15.65 25.99
N ARG A 209 16.57 15.88 25.44
CA ARG A 209 16.00 15.12 24.33
C ARG A 209 16.12 13.61 24.56
N ARG A 210 15.80 13.16 25.76
CA ARG A 210 16.06 11.78 26.26
C ARG A 210 15.45 10.74 25.36
N PHE A 211 14.30 11.02 24.73
CA PHE A 211 13.55 10.09 23.92
C PHE A 211 13.68 10.31 22.40
N LYS A 212 14.60 11.17 21.95
CA LYS A 212 14.87 11.34 20.52
C LYS A 212 15.13 9.99 19.81
N GLY A 213 15.94 9.13 20.43
CA GLY A 213 16.28 7.82 19.88
C GLY A 213 15.08 6.86 19.78
N LYS A 214 14.14 6.92 20.76
CA LYS A 214 12.91 6.12 20.71
C LYS A 214 12.00 6.58 19.57
N VAL A 215 11.77 7.88 19.46
CA VAL A 215 10.96 8.46 18.38
C VAL A 215 11.52 8.10 17.01
N GLU A 216 12.86 8.22 16.85
CA GLU A 216 13.56 7.82 15.63
C GLU A 216 13.42 6.32 15.34
N ALA A 217 13.55 5.46 16.36
CA ALA A 217 13.39 4.02 16.21
C ALA A 217 11.96 3.63 15.78
N ASP A 218 10.95 4.29 16.34
CA ASP A 218 9.55 4.09 15.95
C ASP A 218 9.33 4.53 14.49
N TYR A 219 9.84 5.69 14.10
CA TYR A 219 9.78 6.20 12.74
C TYR A 219 10.41 5.22 11.74
N GLN A 220 11.64 4.77 12.00
CA GLN A 220 12.36 3.84 11.13
C GLN A 220 11.64 2.48 11.04
N ASN A 221 11.09 1.99 12.15
CA ASN A 221 10.28 0.78 12.13
C ASN A 221 9.00 0.95 11.30
N GLY A 222 8.33 2.10 11.40
CA GLY A 222 7.18 2.42 10.56
C GLY A 222 7.53 2.41 9.09
N VAL A 223 8.64 3.08 8.68
CA VAL A 223 9.13 3.07 7.30
C VAL A 223 9.43 1.66 6.81
N ALA A 224 10.17 0.87 7.62
CA ALA A 224 10.49 -0.53 7.28
C ALA A 224 9.24 -1.40 7.15
N SER A 225 8.17 -1.08 7.88
CA SER A 225 6.87 -1.75 7.84
C SER A 225 5.94 -1.21 6.74
N GLY A 226 6.43 -0.29 5.89
CA GLY A 226 5.67 0.23 4.74
C GLY A 226 4.76 1.42 5.06
N VAL A 227 4.88 2.02 6.26
CA VAL A 227 4.19 3.28 6.58
C VAL A 227 4.79 4.41 5.76
N ASN A 228 3.97 5.12 5.02
CA ASN A 228 4.37 6.24 4.16
C ASN A 228 3.56 7.52 4.42
N GLY A 229 2.77 7.53 5.49
CA GLY A 229 1.95 8.65 5.94
C GLY A 229 1.20 8.28 7.21
N THR A 230 0.60 9.27 7.86
CA THR A 230 -0.06 9.08 9.16
C THR A 230 -1.57 9.37 9.10
N PRO A 231 -2.36 8.63 9.89
CA PRO A 231 -1.94 7.47 10.68
C PRO A 231 -1.66 6.26 9.79
N GLY A 232 -0.59 5.52 10.09
CA GLY A 232 -0.30 4.22 9.51
C GLY A 232 -0.61 3.15 10.53
N ASN A 233 -1.59 2.27 10.25
CA ASN A 233 -2.08 1.35 11.26
C ASN A 233 -1.93 -0.09 10.84
N PHE A 234 -1.84 -0.98 11.83
CA PHE A 234 -1.86 -2.42 11.67
C PHE A 234 -2.76 -3.04 12.74
N LEU A 235 -3.66 -3.94 12.34
CA LEU A 235 -4.35 -4.80 13.29
C LEU A 235 -3.61 -6.15 13.33
N ARG A 236 -3.12 -6.52 14.53
CA ARG A 236 -2.34 -7.75 14.78
C ARG A 236 -3.16 -8.73 15.60
N ASP A 237 -3.18 -9.98 15.19
CA ASP A 237 -3.60 -11.11 16.02
C ASP A 237 -2.42 -11.57 16.87
N ASN A 238 -2.52 -11.41 18.19
CA ASN A 238 -1.44 -11.73 19.13
C ASN A 238 -1.24 -13.24 19.33
N ARG A 239 -2.21 -14.08 18.92
CA ARG A 239 -2.12 -15.54 19.07
C ARG A 239 -1.32 -16.20 17.95
N ASN A 240 -1.50 -15.75 16.72
CA ASN A 240 -0.87 -16.36 15.54
C ASN A 240 0.12 -15.45 14.81
N GLY A 241 0.17 -14.16 15.20
CA GLY A 241 1.06 -13.17 14.61
C GLY A 241 0.59 -12.59 13.28
N ASN A 242 -0.60 -12.95 12.80
CA ASN A 242 -1.16 -12.38 11.58
C ASN A 242 -1.36 -10.87 11.72
N VAL A 243 -1.08 -10.14 10.65
CA VAL A 243 -1.16 -8.67 10.60
C VAL A 243 -1.94 -8.25 9.37
N ILE A 244 -2.90 -7.36 9.56
CA ILE A 244 -3.62 -6.69 8.47
C ILE A 244 -3.29 -5.19 8.57
N PRO A 245 -2.69 -4.58 7.52
CA PRO A 245 -2.51 -3.13 7.46
C PRO A 245 -3.85 -2.42 7.32
N VAL A 246 -3.96 -1.31 8.03
CA VAL A 246 -5.14 -0.44 8.05
C VAL A 246 -4.69 0.97 7.67
N SER A 247 -4.75 1.30 6.38
CA SER A 247 -4.22 2.56 5.87
C SER A 247 -5.10 3.76 6.24
N GLY A 248 -4.47 4.77 6.80
CA GLY A 248 -5.11 6.06 7.08
C GLY A 248 -6.15 6.03 8.22
N ALA A 249 -6.83 7.14 8.38
CA ALA A 249 -7.86 7.31 9.42
C ALA A 249 -9.18 6.63 9.03
N GLN A 250 -9.23 5.31 9.19
CA GLN A 250 -10.43 4.53 8.92
C GLN A 250 -11.55 4.83 9.93
N PRO A 251 -12.82 4.80 9.50
CA PRO A 251 -13.94 4.89 10.42
C PRO A 251 -14.07 3.60 11.25
N LEU A 252 -14.72 3.71 12.41
CA LEU A 252 -14.91 2.60 13.35
C LEU A 252 -15.46 1.33 12.69
N GLN A 253 -16.47 1.48 11.84
CA GLN A 253 -17.09 0.34 11.14
C GLN A 253 -16.09 -0.47 10.32
N ASN A 254 -15.10 0.18 9.69
CA ASN A 254 -14.07 -0.51 8.93
C ASN A 254 -13.10 -1.28 9.84
N LEU A 255 -12.75 -0.73 11.01
CA LEU A 255 -11.95 -1.44 12.01
C LEU A 255 -12.69 -2.67 12.53
N GLU A 256 -13.99 -2.54 12.83
CA GLU A 256 -14.85 -3.65 13.26
C GLU A 256 -14.96 -4.75 12.19
N GLN A 257 -15.06 -4.36 10.92
CA GLN A 257 -15.09 -5.31 9.80
C GLN A 257 -13.76 -6.08 9.68
N ILE A 258 -12.61 -5.39 9.78
CA ILE A 258 -11.29 -6.01 9.74
C ILE A 258 -11.11 -6.97 10.94
N LEU A 259 -11.52 -6.56 12.14
CA LEU A 259 -11.49 -7.40 13.34
C LEU A 259 -12.33 -8.68 13.15
N SER A 260 -13.53 -8.56 12.56
CA SER A 260 -14.38 -9.70 12.25
C SER A 260 -13.71 -10.67 11.28
N GLN A 261 -13.14 -10.16 10.20
CA GLN A 261 -12.38 -10.96 9.24
C GLN A 261 -11.19 -11.70 9.89
N MET A 262 -10.46 -11.02 10.78
CA MET A 262 -9.35 -11.67 11.52
C MET A 262 -9.83 -12.76 12.46
N LYS A 263 -10.98 -12.58 13.10
CA LYS A 263 -11.61 -13.62 13.97
C LYS A 263 -12.06 -14.83 13.17
N GLU A 264 -12.63 -14.62 11.97
CA GLU A 264 -13.07 -15.71 11.08
C GLU A 264 -11.90 -16.51 10.47
N ALA A 265 -10.73 -15.89 10.34
CA ALA A 265 -9.51 -16.52 9.81
C ALA A 265 -8.69 -17.31 10.83
N ARG A 266 -9.13 -17.38 12.07
CA ARG A 266 -8.53 -18.20 13.15
C ARG A 266 -8.93 -19.64 13.02
#